data_96bd17d6eec5936ed2e22dc343b6e0e9
#
_entry.id   96bd17d6eec5936ed2e22dc343b6e0e9
#
_cell.length_a   1.000
_cell.length_b   1.000
_cell.length_c   1.000
_cell.angle_alpha   90.00
_cell.angle_beta   90.00
_cell.angle_gamma   90.00
#
_symmetry.space_group_name_H-M   'P 1'
#
loop_
_entity.id
_entity.type
_entity.pdbx_description
1 polymer ?
#
loop_
_entity_poly.entity_id
_entity_poly.type
_entity_poly.pdbx_seq_one_letter_code
_entity_poly.pdbx_strand_id
1 'polypeptide(L)'
;KMQYDTIQQTAAYTGLKQSCFVSTVNVVRTDNGQTVDSQVKPEVFYRQDGKNVVPVQPGSYDVWFKVDGNQYDVIEEKVGTFTITAAKPSIRLTAETENGNSVHLYAKVDGVRNGSIPLGSISFYQDGTIIKAQEKLVYGEADTVVSGLKRGGSYQFKAVYEPDDKDGQTYYETVTSEAVTVTIKEDSSTGGS
;
A
#
# COMPACT_ATOMS: atom_id res chain seq x y z
N LYS A 1 -21.40 -30.33 -12.29
CA LYS A 1 -20.81 -29.29 -11.42
C LYS A 1 -19.31 -29.21 -11.64
N MET A 2 -18.73 -28.09 -11.28
CA MET A 2 -17.27 -27.94 -11.25
C MET A 2 -16.68 -28.49 -9.95
N GLN A 3 -15.50 -29.11 -10.06
CA GLN A 3 -14.62 -29.41 -8.94
C GLN A 3 -13.40 -28.53 -9.05
N TYR A 4 -13.12 -27.76 -7.99
CA TYR A 4 -12.05 -26.78 -7.94
C TYR A 4 -11.56 -26.60 -6.51
N ASP A 5 -10.36 -26.07 -6.36
CA ASP A 5 -9.86 -25.62 -5.08
C ASP A 5 -10.38 -24.20 -4.81
N THR A 6 -10.89 -23.97 -3.60
CA THR A 6 -11.36 -22.65 -3.19
C THR A 6 -10.23 -21.62 -3.24
N ILE A 7 -10.49 -20.47 -3.86
CA ILE A 7 -9.51 -19.41 -3.99
C ILE A 7 -9.56 -18.49 -2.77
N GLN A 8 -8.41 -18.34 -2.12
CA GLN A 8 -8.16 -17.36 -1.07
C GLN A 8 -6.77 -16.79 -1.33
N GLN A 9 -6.69 -15.73 -2.13
CA GLN A 9 -5.42 -15.15 -2.55
C GLN A 9 -5.39 -13.66 -2.30
N THR A 10 -4.21 -13.14 -2.04
CA THR A 10 -3.95 -11.73 -1.82
C THR A 10 -2.79 -11.24 -2.69
N ALA A 11 -2.81 -9.97 -3.02
CA ALA A 11 -1.71 -9.29 -3.69
C ALA A 11 -1.69 -7.84 -3.22
N ALA A 12 -0.50 -7.23 -3.18
CA ALA A 12 -0.37 -5.83 -2.85
C ALA A 12 -0.79 -4.94 -4.02
N TYR A 13 -1.33 -3.78 -3.72
CA TYR A 13 -1.70 -2.77 -4.70
C TYR A 13 -0.52 -2.34 -5.57
N THR A 14 -0.70 -2.32 -6.88
CA THR A 14 0.33 -1.91 -7.86
C THR A 14 -0.10 -0.74 -8.73
N GLY A 15 -1.38 -0.36 -8.68
CA GLY A 15 -1.98 0.61 -9.60
C GLY A 15 -2.40 0.02 -10.94
N LEU A 16 -1.98 -1.19 -11.23
CA LEU A 16 -2.34 -1.91 -12.45
C LEU A 16 -3.34 -3.02 -12.14
N LYS A 17 -4.03 -3.47 -13.16
CA LYS A 17 -4.96 -4.59 -13.07
C LYS A 17 -4.21 -5.84 -12.62
N GLN A 18 -4.82 -6.61 -11.72
CA GLN A 18 -4.29 -7.85 -11.21
C GLN A 18 -5.28 -8.99 -11.35
N SER A 19 -4.77 -10.21 -11.30
CA SER A 19 -5.59 -11.41 -11.33
C SER A 19 -5.02 -12.43 -10.36
N CYS A 20 -5.90 -13.28 -9.82
CA CYS A 20 -5.46 -14.41 -9.02
C CYS A 20 -4.86 -15.50 -9.92
N PHE A 21 -4.02 -16.34 -9.34
CA PHE A 21 -3.55 -17.56 -9.99
C PHE A 21 -4.68 -18.58 -9.96
N VAL A 22 -4.92 -19.22 -11.11
CA VAL A 22 -6.01 -20.17 -11.30
C VAL A 22 -5.47 -21.44 -11.94
N SER A 23 -5.80 -22.58 -11.34
CA SER A 23 -5.56 -23.88 -11.95
C SER A 23 -6.77 -24.32 -12.77
N THR A 24 -6.61 -25.42 -13.50
CA THR A 24 -7.73 -26.04 -14.24
C THR A 24 -8.75 -26.66 -13.29
N VAL A 25 -9.97 -26.83 -13.78
CA VAL A 25 -11.07 -27.45 -13.04
C VAL A 25 -11.53 -28.73 -13.76
N ASN A 26 -12.21 -29.60 -13.03
CA ASN A 26 -12.94 -30.74 -13.61
C ASN A 26 -14.44 -30.46 -13.57
N VAL A 27 -15.15 -30.96 -14.56
CA VAL A 27 -16.60 -30.95 -14.59
C VAL A 27 -17.09 -32.36 -14.37
N VAL A 28 -17.95 -32.54 -13.39
CA VAL A 28 -18.44 -33.84 -12.98
C VAL A 28 -19.98 -33.88 -13.00
N ARG A 29 -20.53 -35.06 -13.22
CA ARG A 29 -21.96 -35.30 -13.08
C ARG A 29 -22.35 -35.19 -11.61
N THR A 30 -23.50 -34.59 -11.36
CA THR A 30 -24.01 -34.44 -9.99
C THR A 30 -24.64 -35.72 -9.45
N ASP A 31 -25.11 -36.63 -10.34
CA ASP A 31 -25.76 -37.87 -9.95
C ASP A 31 -24.77 -38.97 -9.50
N ASN A 32 -23.63 -39.10 -10.12
CA ASN A 32 -22.69 -40.21 -9.84
C ASN A 32 -21.22 -39.75 -9.66
N GLY A 33 -20.94 -38.46 -9.78
CA GLY A 33 -19.57 -37.94 -9.62
C GLY A 33 -18.62 -38.26 -10.78
N GLN A 34 -19.10 -38.86 -11.86
CA GLN A 34 -18.27 -39.17 -13.01
C GLN A 34 -17.77 -37.92 -13.71
N THR A 35 -16.48 -37.86 -14.00
CA THR A 35 -15.88 -36.76 -14.74
C THR A 35 -16.33 -36.77 -16.19
N VAL A 36 -16.91 -35.66 -16.66
CA VAL A 36 -17.34 -35.48 -18.06
C VAL A 36 -16.37 -34.57 -18.82
N ASP A 37 -15.59 -33.77 -18.12
CA ASP A 37 -14.55 -32.93 -18.70
C ASP A 37 -13.47 -32.70 -17.65
N SER A 38 -12.22 -32.82 -18.06
CA SER A 38 -11.08 -32.70 -17.13
C SER A 38 -10.09 -31.68 -17.57
N GLN A 39 -9.41 -31.06 -16.59
CA GLN A 39 -8.39 -30.07 -16.81
C GLN A 39 -8.86 -28.91 -17.72
N VAL A 40 -10.09 -28.47 -17.49
CA VAL A 40 -10.68 -27.36 -18.21
C VAL A 40 -10.15 -26.05 -17.64
N LYS A 41 -9.69 -25.16 -18.51
CA LYS A 41 -9.32 -23.81 -18.10
C LYS A 41 -10.57 -22.93 -18.03
N PRO A 42 -10.97 -22.49 -16.82
CA PRO A 42 -12.17 -21.67 -16.72
C PRO A 42 -11.90 -20.23 -17.21
N GLU A 43 -12.96 -19.58 -17.68
CA GLU A 43 -12.96 -18.13 -17.79
C GLU A 43 -13.08 -17.57 -16.38
N VAL A 44 -12.21 -16.61 -16.03
CA VAL A 44 -12.17 -16.01 -14.69
C VAL A 44 -12.60 -14.57 -14.76
N PHE A 45 -13.54 -14.19 -13.91
CA PHE A 45 -13.95 -12.81 -13.79
C PHE A 45 -14.21 -12.46 -12.31
N TYR A 46 -14.32 -11.18 -12.03
CA TYR A 46 -14.39 -10.66 -10.68
C TYR A 46 -15.63 -9.80 -10.49
N ARG A 47 -16.22 -9.85 -9.28
CA ARG A 47 -17.36 -9.03 -8.91
C ARG A 47 -17.12 -8.32 -7.58
N GLN A 48 -17.65 -7.11 -7.48
CA GLN A 48 -17.84 -6.38 -6.24
C GLN A 48 -19.29 -5.88 -6.21
N ASP A 49 -19.96 -6.09 -5.08
CA ASP A 49 -21.37 -5.69 -4.91
C ASP A 49 -22.26 -6.20 -6.05
N GLY A 50 -21.99 -7.42 -6.52
CA GLY A 50 -22.75 -8.08 -7.58
C GLY A 50 -22.46 -7.57 -9.00
N LYS A 51 -21.51 -6.67 -9.18
CA LYS A 51 -21.15 -6.10 -10.48
C LYS A 51 -19.79 -6.59 -10.95
N ASN A 52 -19.65 -6.86 -12.23
CA ASN A 52 -18.36 -7.20 -12.82
C ASN A 52 -17.40 -6.02 -12.74
N VAL A 53 -16.21 -6.28 -12.24
CA VAL A 53 -15.15 -5.27 -12.08
C VAL A 53 -13.81 -5.86 -12.48
N VAL A 54 -12.86 -4.96 -12.78
CA VAL A 54 -11.45 -5.33 -13.01
C VAL A 54 -10.70 -5.00 -11.72
N PRO A 55 -9.99 -5.98 -11.10
CA PRO A 55 -9.29 -5.72 -9.85
C PRO A 55 -8.06 -4.83 -10.05
N VAL A 56 -8.13 -3.62 -9.54
CA VAL A 56 -7.03 -2.63 -9.55
C VAL A 56 -6.86 -2.03 -8.16
N GLN A 57 -7.94 -1.57 -7.55
CA GLN A 57 -7.94 -0.87 -6.27
C GLN A 57 -7.87 -1.84 -5.10
N PRO A 58 -7.31 -1.42 -3.95
CA PRO A 58 -7.39 -2.23 -2.74
C PRO A 58 -8.83 -2.58 -2.38
N GLY A 59 -9.04 -3.78 -1.92
CA GLY A 59 -10.36 -4.30 -1.56
C GLY A 59 -10.47 -5.78 -1.84
N SER A 60 -11.62 -6.34 -1.51
CA SER A 60 -11.94 -7.75 -1.74
C SER A 60 -12.83 -7.92 -2.96
N TYR A 61 -12.51 -8.89 -3.77
CA TYR A 61 -13.21 -9.20 -5.02
C TYR A 61 -13.68 -10.64 -4.98
N ASP A 62 -14.95 -10.87 -5.33
CA ASP A 62 -15.47 -12.21 -5.53
C ASP A 62 -14.87 -12.76 -6.82
N VAL A 63 -14.31 -13.97 -6.75
CA VAL A 63 -13.77 -14.68 -7.91
C VAL A 63 -14.83 -15.62 -8.45
N TRP A 64 -15.12 -15.49 -9.74
CA TRP A 64 -16.09 -16.32 -10.45
C TRP A 64 -15.41 -17.10 -11.55
N PHE A 65 -15.80 -18.36 -11.68
CA PHE A 65 -15.42 -19.20 -12.80
C PHE A 65 -16.62 -19.44 -13.70
N LYS A 66 -16.34 -19.48 -15.00
CA LYS A 66 -17.28 -19.89 -16.01
C LYS A 66 -16.64 -20.96 -16.90
N VAL A 67 -17.33 -22.07 -17.04
CA VAL A 67 -16.95 -23.12 -17.99
C VAL A 67 -18.10 -23.37 -18.95
N ASP A 68 -17.76 -23.62 -20.19
CA ASP A 68 -18.69 -23.87 -21.28
C ASP A 68 -18.14 -25.03 -22.11
N GLY A 69 -18.95 -26.07 -22.28
CA GLY A 69 -18.55 -27.25 -23.04
C GLY A 69 -19.73 -27.80 -23.82
N ASN A 70 -19.44 -28.71 -24.76
CA ASN A 70 -20.47 -29.26 -25.64
C ASN A 70 -21.34 -30.29 -24.97
N GLN A 71 -20.95 -30.82 -23.81
CA GLN A 71 -21.62 -31.95 -23.16
C GLN A 71 -22.38 -31.59 -21.89
N TYR A 72 -22.40 -30.31 -21.53
CA TYR A 72 -23.04 -29.81 -20.33
C TYR A 72 -23.46 -28.35 -20.52
N ASP A 73 -24.42 -27.91 -19.72
CA ASP A 73 -24.82 -26.51 -19.69
C ASP A 73 -23.70 -25.64 -19.13
N VAL A 74 -23.66 -24.38 -19.53
CA VAL A 74 -22.75 -23.40 -18.99
C VAL A 74 -22.85 -23.39 -17.45
N ILE A 75 -21.69 -23.48 -16.79
CA ILE A 75 -21.59 -23.40 -15.34
C ILE A 75 -20.88 -22.11 -14.96
N GLU A 76 -21.51 -21.34 -14.13
CA GLU A 76 -20.98 -20.08 -13.64
C GLU A 76 -21.11 -20.07 -12.12
N GLU A 77 -20.01 -19.91 -11.39
CA GLU A 77 -19.99 -20.12 -9.95
C GLU A 77 -18.94 -19.23 -9.28
N LYS A 78 -19.29 -18.70 -8.12
CA LYS A 78 -18.34 -18.03 -7.23
C LYS A 78 -17.45 -19.10 -6.59
N VAL A 79 -16.13 -18.95 -6.72
CA VAL A 79 -15.16 -19.95 -6.28
C VAL A 79 -14.22 -19.45 -5.17
N GLY A 80 -14.34 -18.21 -4.77
CA GLY A 80 -13.52 -17.68 -3.68
C GLY A 80 -13.40 -16.17 -3.68
N THR A 81 -12.32 -15.69 -3.08
CA THR A 81 -12.05 -14.27 -2.90
C THR A 81 -10.60 -13.94 -3.29
N PHE A 82 -10.44 -12.85 -4.00
CA PHE A 82 -9.14 -12.25 -4.29
C PHE A 82 -9.09 -10.87 -3.63
N THR A 83 -8.08 -10.62 -2.78
CA THR A 83 -7.97 -9.36 -2.05
C THR A 83 -6.71 -8.63 -2.49
N ILE A 84 -6.87 -7.37 -2.89
CA ILE A 84 -5.76 -6.45 -3.11
C ILE A 84 -5.57 -5.66 -1.82
N THR A 85 -4.37 -5.78 -1.23
CA THR A 85 -4.01 -5.13 0.02
C THR A 85 -3.29 -3.82 -0.23
N ALA A 86 -3.24 -2.97 0.79
CA ALA A 86 -2.46 -1.73 0.73
C ALA A 86 -0.98 -2.02 0.41
N ALA A 87 -0.35 -1.17 -0.37
CA ALA A 87 1.05 -1.28 -0.73
C ALA A 87 1.93 -0.57 0.30
N LYS A 88 3.16 -1.03 0.44
CA LYS A 88 4.16 -0.34 1.26
C LYS A 88 4.76 0.81 0.45
N PRO A 89 4.58 2.08 0.87
CA PRO A 89 5.19 3.21 0.19
C PRO A 89 6.65 3.34 0.63
N SER A 90 7.42 4.14 -0.08
CA SER A 90 8.75 4.57 0.39
C SER A 90 8.64 5.94 1.05
N ILE A 91 9.48 6.18 2.05
CA ILE A 91 9.54 7.47 2.72
C ILE A 91 10.99 7.90 2.85
N ARG A 92 11.26 9.18 2.58
CA ARG A 92 12.58 9.77 2.75
C ARG A 92 12.47 11.05 3.57
N LEU A 93 13.32 11.14 4.59
CA LEU A 93 13.46 12.32 5.42
C LEU A 93 14.82 12.96 5.13
N THR A 94 14.82 14.24 4.86
CA THR A 94 16.04 15.06 4.73
C THR A 94 15.98 16.23 5.68
N ALA A 95 17.13 16.76 6.06
CA ALA A 95 17.24 17.85 7.01
C ALA A 95 18.26 18.87 6.53
N GLU A 96 17.94 20.14 6.68
CA GLU A 96 18.83 21.27 6.41
C GLU A 96 18.91 22.17 7.63
N THR A 97 20.13 22.52 8.04
CA THR A 97 20.34 23.47 9.12
C THR A 97 20.09 24.88 8.60
N GLU A 98 19.28 25.65 9.31
CA GLU A 98 18.94 27.04 9.00
C GLU A 98 19.25 27.94 10.18
N ASN A 99 19.69 29.17 9.91
CA ASN A 99 19.91 30.20 10.94
C ASN A 99 20.75 29.73 12.13
N GLY A 100 21.68 28.79 11.89
CA GLY A 100 22.60 28.31 12.88
C GLY A 100 22.07 27.31 13.88
N ASN A 101 20.84 27.43 14.35
CA ASN A 101 20.25 26.56 15.37
C ASN A 101 18.82 26.10 15.08
N SER A 102 18.41 26.19 13.85
CA SER A 102 17.16 25.62 13.36
C SER A 102 17.43 24.53 12.33
N VAL A 103 16.52 23.59 12.22
CA VAL A 103 16.58 22.53 11.21
C VAL A 103 15.27 22.49 10.45
N HIS A 104 15.34 22.53 9.12
CA HIS A 104 14.20 22.31 8.27
C HIS A 104 14.15 20.84 7.88
N LEU A 105 13.07 20.17 8.24
CA LEU A 105 12.84 18.75 7.94
C LEU A 105 11.91 18.65 6.74
N TYR A 106 12.30 17.86 5.76
CA TYR A 106 11.49 17.56 4.57
C TYR A 106 11.22 16.07 4.49
N ALA A 107 9.96 15.68 4.41
CA ALA A 107 9.57 14.31 4.22
C ALA A 107 8.90 14.14 2.86
N LYS A 108 9.26 13.09 2.15
CA LYS A 108 8.64 12.71 0.88
C LYS A 108 8.21 11.25 0.93
N VAL A 109 6.94 11.01 0.58
CA VAL A 109 6.36 9.68 0.48
C VAL A 109 6.07 9.40 -0.99
N ASP A 110 6.68 8.34 -1.50
CA ASP A 110 6.42 7.86 -2.87
C ASP A 110 5.56 6.61 -2.82
N GLY A 111 4.47 6.62 -3.56
CA GLY A 111 3.64 5.46 -3.75
C GLY A 111 4.19 4.50 -4.81
N VAL A 112 3.40 3.51 -5.18
CA VAL A 112 3.76 2.62 -6.29
C VAL A 112 3.73 3.37 -7.61
N ARG A 113 4.58 2.95 -8.53
CA ARG A 113 4.87 3.68 -9.79
C ARG A 113 3.63 4.05 -10.60
N ASN A 114 2.67 3.14 -10.71
CA ASN A 114 1.47 3.36 -11.52
C ASN A 114 0.23 3.57 -10.65
N GLY A 115 0.43 3.87 -9.38
CA GLY A 115 -0.64 3.99 -8.40
C GLY A 115 -0.99 5.42 -8.06
N SER A 116 -1.86 5.54 -7.07
CA SER A 116 -2.30 6.83 -6.54
C SER A 116 -1.16 7.54 -5.80
N ILE A 117 -1.20 8.87 -5.80
CA ILE A 117 -0.33 9.67 -4.94
C ILE A 117 -0.72 9.40 -3.49
N PRO A 118 0.25 9.16 -2.58
CA PRO A 118 -0.06 8.95 -1.17
C PRO A 118 -0.78 10.14 -0.56
N LEU A 119 -1.91 9.87 0.10
CA LEU A 119 -2.68 10.83 0.87
C LEU A 119 -2.50 10.54 2.35
N GLY A 120 -2.57 11.56 3.16
CA GLY A 120 -2.46 11.44 4.60
C GLY A 120 -1.57 12.51 5.19
N SER A 121 -0.85 12.15 6.24
CA SER A 121 -0.05 13.09 7.01
C SER A 121 1.29 12.51 7.42
N ILE A 122 2.20 13.41 7.74
CA ILE A 122 3.49 13.08 8.35
C ILE A 122 3.51 13.63 9.79
N SER A 123 3.91 12.78 10.72
CA SER A 123 4.29 13.19 12.07
C SER A 123 5.81 13.15 12.18
N PHE A 124 6.38 14.22 12.71
CA PHE A 124 7.83 14.36 12.87
C PHE A 124 8.23 14.15 14.32
N TYR A 125 9.34 13.45 14.52
CA TYR A 125 9.86 13.07 15.83
C TYR A 125 11.31 13.55 15.99
N GLN A 126 11.61 14.00 17.19
CA GLN A 126 12.98 14.34 17.62
C GLN A 126 13.33 13.50 18.83
N ASP A 127 14.38 12.69 18.72
CA ASP A 127 14.83 11.82 19.79
C ASP A 127 13.71 10.98 20.43
N GLY A 128 12.80 10.48 19.58
CA GLY A 128 11.66 9.66 19.98
C GLY A 128 10.42 10.42 20.45
N THR A 129 10.49 11.74 20.54
CA THR A 129 9.36 12.57 20.96
C THR A 129 8.75 13.28 19.75
N ILE A 130 7.42 13.27 19.65
CA ILE A 130 6.71 13.97 18.57
C ILE A 130 6.87 15.48 18.70
N ILE A 131 7.29 16.14 17.64
CA ILE A 131 7.50 17.60 17.60
C ILE A 131 6.54 18.31 16.65
N LYS A 132 5.99 17.59 15.69
CA LYS A 132 4.94 18.09 14.80
C LYS A 132 4.03 16.92 14.43
N ALA A 133 2.77 17.00 14.82
CA ALA A 133 1.79 15.96 14.56
C ALA A 133 1.03 16.24 13.29
N GLN A 134 0.82 15.20 12.48
CA GLN A 134 -0.16 15.15 11.40
C GLN A 134 -0.08 16.32 10.42
N GLU A 135 1.14 16.66 9.98
CA GLU A 135 1.34 17.62 8.90
C GLU A 135 0.85 17.02 7.60
N LYS A 136 -0.15 17.65 6.98
CA LYS A 136 -0.82 17.11 5.81
C LYS A 136 0.11 17.05 4.61
N LEU A 137 0.10 15.90 3.91
CA LEU A 137 0.84 15.74 2.66
C LEU A 137 0.21 16.58 1.54
N VAL A 138 1.07 17.26 0.80
CA VAL A 138 0.72 17.93 -0.45
C VAL A 138 1.59 17.33 -1.55
N TYR A 139 0.99 16.63 -2.49
CA TYR A 139 1.71 15.88 -3.53
C TYR A 139 2.80 14.97 -2.97
N GLY A 140 2.49 14.28 -1.87
CA GLY A 140 3.40 13.34 -1.23
C GLY A 140 4.48 13.99 -0.38
N GLU A 141 4.45 15.29 -0.16
CA GLU A 141 5.47 16.02 0.59
C GLU A 141 4.89 16.74 1.80
N ALA A 142 5.70 16.80 2.88
CA ALA A 142 5.42 17.61 4.06
C ALA A 142 6.74 18.08 4.67
N ASP A 143 6.70 19.20 5.35
CA ASP A 143 7.88 19.77 5.98
C ASP A 143 7.54 20.43 7.31
N THR A 144 8.57 20.64 8.13
CA THR A 144 8.45 21.41 9.37
C THR A 144 9.80 22.01 9.74
N VAL A 145 9.78 23.08 10.51
CA VAL A 145 11.00 23.71 11.02
C VAL A 145 11.09 23.50 12.53
N VAL A 146 12.23 23.05 12.99
CA VAL A 146 12.55 22.88 14.40
C VAL A 146 13.52 23.97 14.79
N SER A 147 13.10 24.86 15.70
CA SER A 147 13.89 26.03 16.12
C SER A 147 14.42 25.88 17.54
N GLY A 148 15.37 26.72 17.90
CA GLY A 148 15.87 26.80 19.27
C GLY A 148 16.68 25.60 19.73
N LEU A 149 17.31 24.88 18.80
CA LEU A 149 18.18 23.77 19.14
C LEU A 149 19.47 24.27 19.77
N LYS A 150 20.01 23.44 20.68
CA LYS A 150 21.23 23.78 21.40
C LYS A 150 22.44 23.69 20.47
N ARG A 151 23.27 24.73 20.43
CA ARG A 151 24.53 24.71 19.72
C ARG A 151 25.47 23.64 20.31
N GLY A 152 26.11 22.89 19.43
CA GLY A 152 26.91 21.73 19.80
C GLY A 152 26.07 20.47 20.09
N GLY A 153 24.77 20.59 20.13
CA GLY A 153 23.86 19.44 20.33
C GLY A 153 23.71 18.57 19.09
N SER A 154 23.42 17.31 19.31
CA SER A 154 23.14 16.34 18.27
C SER A 154 21.73 15.78 18.45
N TYR A 155 20.96 15.73 17.39
CA TYR A 155 19.55 15.37 17.42
C TYR A 155 19.25 14.35 16.34
N GLN A 156 18.39 13.38 16.66
CA GLN A 156 17.96 12.36 15.72
C GLN A 156 16.50 12.59 15.36
N PHE A 157 16.22 12.69 14.06
CA PHE A 157 14.88 12.94 13.54
C PHE A 157 14.34 11.73 12.79
N LYS A 158 13.05 11.50 12.89
CA LYS A 158 12.30 10.52 12.10
C LYS A 158 10.97 11.12 11.64
N ALA A 159 10.45 10.60 10.56
CA ALA A 159 9.13 10.92 10.05
C ALA A 159 8.29 9.66 9.93
N VAL A 160 7.02 9.74 10.32
CA VAL A 160 6.07 8.64 10.20
C VAL A 160 4.94 9.08 9.29
N TYR A 161 4.70 8.28 8.24
CA TYR A 161 3.56 8.47 7.35
C TYR A 161 2.36 7.73 7.89
N GLU A 162 1.25 8.43 8.01
CA GLU A 162 -0.07 7.89 8.36
C GLU A 162 -1.00 8.11 7.18
N PRO A 163 -1.44 7.03 6.49
CA PRO A 163 -2.29 7.16 5.31
C PRO A 163 -3.72 7.56 5.65
N ASP A 164 -4.32 8.35 4.76
CA ASP A 164 -5.76 8.56 4.72
C ASP A 164 -6.40 7.58 3.74
N ASP A 165 -7.65 7.24 4.00
CA ASP A 165 -8.45 6.48 3.05
C ASP A 165 -8.83 7.35 1.85
N LYS A 166 -8.95 6.70 0.69
CA LYS A 166 -9.49 7.28 -0.53
C LYS A 166 -10.59 6.35 -1.04
N ASP A 167 -11.76 6.89 -1.29
CA ASP A 167 -12.92 6.12 -1.77
C ASP A 167 -13.24 4.93 -0.86
N GLY A 168 -13.06 5.10 0.46
CA GLY A 168 -13.32 4.05 1.44
C GLY A 168 -12.25 2.96 1.52
N GLN A 169 -11.12 3.11 0.84
CA GLN A 169 -10.04 2.14 0.79
C GLN A 169 -8.71 2.75 1.21
N THR A 170 -7.89 1.96 1.91
CA THR A 170 -6.52 2.32 2.26
C THR A 170 -5.58 1.82 1.17
N TYR A 171 -4.90 2.73 0.47
CA TYR A 171 -4.00 2.39 -0.64
C TYR A 171 -2.59 2.06 -0.21
N TYR A 172 -2.15 2.65 0.90
CA TYR A 172 -0.77 2.52 1.39
C TYR A 172 -0.72 2.22 2.87
N GLU A 173 0.32 1.51 3.28
CA GLU A 173 0.59 1.21 4.67
C GLU A 173 1.29 2.38 5.37
N THR A 174 1.18 2.44 6.69
CA THR A 174 2.01 3.30 7.54
C THR A 174 3.48 2.91 7.38
N VAL A 175 4.35 3.91 7.27
CA VAL A 175 5.79 3.67 7.14
C VAL A 175 6.56 4.74 7.91
N THR A 176 7.69 4.32 8.49
CA THR A 176 8.60 5.21 9.24
C THR A 176 9.89 5.38 8.44
N SER A 177 10.41 6.60 8.38
CA SER A 177 11.66 6.91 7.70
C SER A 177 12.88 6.34 8.45
N GLU A 178 14.00 6.24 7.74
CA GLU A 178 15.30 6.13 8.39
C GLU A 178 15.53 7.36 9.26
N ALA A 179 16.31 7.18 10.33
CA ALA A 179 16.70 8.28 11.19
C ALA A 179 17.70 9.19 10.49
N VAL A 180 17.56 10.50 10.69
CA VAL A 180 18.51 11.51 10.24
C VAL A 180 19.09 12.18 11.47
N THR A 181 20.42 12.15 11.60
CA THR A 181 21.12 12.78 12.70
C THR A 181 21.67 14.13 12.25
N VAL A 182 21.38 15.18 13.02
CA VAL A 182 21.85 16.53 12.76
C VAL A 182 22.62 17.02 13.98
N THR A 183 23.84 17.49 13.75
CA THR A 183 24.65 18.13 14.78
C THR A 183 24.67 19.63 14.52
N ILE A 184 24.27 20.42 15.52
CA ILE A 184 24.25 21.87 15.42
C ILE A 184 25.67 22.38 15.75
N LYS A 185 26.22 23.15 14.83
CA LYS A 185 27.58 23.71 15.01
C LYS A 185 27.62 24.58 16.26
N GLU A 186 28.74 24.52 16.96
CA GLU A 186 29.01 25.44 18.04
C GLU A 186 29.20 26.86 17.52
N ASP A 187 29.00 27.84 18.40
CA ASP A 187 29.14 29.24 18.05
C ASP A 187 30.61 29.53 17.81
N SER A 188 30.97 29.85 16.56
CA SER A 188 32.36 30.20 16.20
C SER A 188 32.79 31.56 16.69
N SER A 189 31.89 32.43 17.15
CA SER A 189 32.20 33.75 17.65
C SER A 189 33.00 33.73 18.96
N THR A 190 32.91 32.61 19.71
CA THR A 190 33.63 32.43 20.96
C THR A 190 35.11 32.14 20.79
N GLY A 191 35.52 31.70 19.61
CA GLY A 191 36.94 31.41 19.30
C GLY A 191 37.77 32.59 18.85
N GLY A 192 37.15 33.75 18.68
CA GLY A 192 37.79 34.92 18.12
C GLY A 192 38.41 35.87 19.12
N SER A 193 38.48 35.51 20.35
CA SER A 193 39.07 36.35 21.39
C SER A 193 40.56 36.38 21.38
#